data_de455808b8fd28b0fff0023bf257302e
#
_entry.id   de455808b8fd28b0fff0023bf257302e
#
_cell.length_a   1.000
_cell.length_b   1.000
_cell.length_c   1.000
_cell.angle_alpha   90.00
_cell.angle_beta   90.00
_cell.angle_gamma   90.00
#
_symmetry.space_group_name_H-M   'P 1'
#
loop_
_entity.id
_entity.type
_entity.pdbx_description
1 polymer ?
#
loop_
_entity_poly.entity_id
_entity_poly.type
_entity_poly.pdbx_seq_one_letter_code
_entity_poly.pdbx_strand_id
1 'polypeptide(L)'
;PGNGFYLAGMAKRHPDLNWLGIEIRFKRVVLVAKKINAAEATNARIARYDAWQLQDLFVDGELDGLHINFPDPWKHRRGEKHRLMRTELAVWAASVLKPGGEIRMKSDHRPNLERVVDACADLPISLVDFIDDIDKAGAPWSDDLVTNYQSKFNLRGEPIYAALLRRDG
;
A
#
# COMPACT_ATOMS: atom_id res chain seq x y z
N PRO A 1 2.89 -2.85 -7.23
CA PRO A 1 2.59 -4.26 -6.83
C PRO A 1 3.80 -5.19 -6.88
N GLY A 2 4.97 -4.70 -7.28
CA GLY A 2 6.18 -5.52 -7.36
C GLY A 2 6.06 -6.66 -8.38
N ASN A 3 6.16 -7.91 -7.91
CA ASN A 3 6.00 -9.10 -8.77
C ASN A 3 4.56 -9.67 -8.79
N GLY A 4 3.59 -9.00 -8.17
CA GLY A 4 2.18 -9.38 -8.16
C GLY A 4 1.78 -10.43 -7.13
N PHE A 5 2.71 -10.96 -6.34
CA PHE A 5 2.41 -11.99 -5.34
C PHE A 5 1.39 -11.49 -4.31
N TYR A 6 1.60 -10.30 -3.76
CA TYR A 6 0.70 -9.71 -2.79
C TYR A 6 -0.70 -9.47 -3.37
N LEU A 7 -0.78 -8.85 -4.55
CA LEU A 7 -2.04 -8.54 -5.21
C LEU A 7 -2.87 -9.81 -5.48
N ALA A 8 -2.25 -10.82 -6.09
CA ALA A 8 -2.93 -12.08 -6.39
C ALA A 8 -3.33 -12.84 -5.10
N GLY A 9 -2.48 -12.80 -4.07
CA GLY A 9 -2.75 -13.44 -2.81
C GLY A 9 -3.90 -12.80 -2.04
N MET A 10 -3.96 -11.46 -2.00
CA MET A 10 -5.06 -10.74 -1.35
C MET A 10 -6.38 -10.94 -2.10
N ALA A 11 -6.35 -10.91 -3.42
CA ALA A 11 -7.53 -11.17 -4.23
C ALA A 11 -8.13 -12.58 -3.98
N LYS A 12 -7.29 -13.59 -3.84
CA LYS A 12 -7.75 -14.94 -3.48
C LYS A 12 -8.30 -15.04 -2.06
N ARG A 13 -7.73 -14.27 -1.13
CA ARG A 13 -8.14 -14.26 0.28
C ARG A 13 -9.45 -13.52 0.51
N HIS A 14 -9.74 -12.53 -0.35
CA HIS A 14 -10.94 -11.69 -0.29
C HIS A 14 -11.68 -11.71 -1.63
N PRO A 15 -12.39 -12.80 -1.95
CA PRO A 15 -13.05 -12.97 -3.24
C PRO A 15 -14.20 -11.95 -3.47
N ASP A 16 -14.75 -11.39 -2.40
CA ASP A 16 -15.84 -10.41 -2.45
C ASP A 16 -15.36 -8.98 -2.73
N LEU A 17 -14.04 -8.73 -2.70
CA LEU A 17 -13.43 -7.45 -2.99
C LEU A 17 -12.76 -7.45 -4.35
N ASN A 18 -12.85 -6.33 -5.06
CA ASN A 18 -12.08 -6.09 -6.28
C ASN A 18 -10.71 -5.46 -5.95
N TRP A 19 -9.67 -6.00 -6.53
CA TRP A 19 -8.30 -5.60 -6.29
C TRP A 19 -7.67 -4.97 -7.53
N LEU A 20 -7.24 -3.71 -7.41
CA LEU A 20 -6.52 -3.01 -8.47
C LEU A 20 -5.08 -2.73 -8.05
N GLY A 21 -4.13 -3.27 -8.78
CA GLY A 21 -2.73 -2.93 -8.66
C GLY A 21 -2.35 -1.79 -9.59
N ILE A 22 -1.55 -0.84 -9.10
CA ILE A 22 -1.01 0.27 -9.89
C ILE A 22 0.49 0.10 -10.02
N GLU A 23 1.01 0.14 -11.24
CA GLU A 23 2.44 -0.02 -11.53
C GLU A 23 2.82 0.76 -12.80
N ILE A 24 3.86 1.58 -12.70
CA ILE A 24 4.32 2.41 -13.83
C ILE A 24 5.20 1.61 -14.82
N ARG A 25 5.95 0.62 -14.33
CA ARG A 25 6.94 -0.13 -15.12
C ARG A 25 6.28 -1.22 -15.94
N PHE A 26 6.26 -1.08 -17.26
CA PHE A 26 5.61 -2.03 -18.18
C PHE A 26 6.00 -3.50 -17.94
N LYS A 27 7.31 -3.78 -17.81
CA LYS A 27 7.79 -5.15 -17.57
C LYS A 27 7.19 -5.76 -16.29
N ARG A 28 6.98 -4.96 -15.25
CA ARG A 28 6.36 -5.42 -14.00
C ARG A 28 4.85 -5.63 -14.17
N VAL A 29 4.16 -4.77 -14.91
CA VAL A 29 2.73 -4.97 -15.25
C VAL A 29 2.51 -6.33 -15.90
N VAL A 30 3.35 -6.70 -16.89
CA VAL A 30 3.27 -8.01 -17.55
C VAL A 30 3.49 -9.17 -16.57
N LEU A 31 4.46 -9.04 -15.66
CA LEU A 31 4.73 -10.07 -14.64
C LEU A 31 3.55 -10.22 -13.66
N VAL A 32 2.97 -9.10 -13.24
CA VAL A 32 1.79 -9.09 -12.35
C VAL A 32 0.58 -9.72 -13.05
N ALA A 33 0.30 -9.36 -14.31
CA ALA A 33 -0.80 -9.95 -15.08
C ALA A 33 -0.64 -11.48 -15.19
N LYS A 34 0.56 -11.97 -15.53
CA LYS A 34 0.85 -13.41 -15.54
C LYS A 34 0.59 -14.07 -14.19
N LYS A 35 0.95 -13.41 -13.08
CA LYS A 35 0.75 -13.91 -11.73
C LYS A 35 -0.74 -13.97 -11.35
N ILE A 36 -1.51 -12.94 -11.70
CA ILE A 36 -2.97 -12.91 -11.51
C ILE A 36 -3.63 -14.08 -12.25
N ASN A 37 -3.28 -14.27 -13.52
CA ASN A 37 -3.82 -15.37 -14.33
C ASN A 37 -3.44 -16.75 -13.78
N ALA A 38 -2.17 -16.96 -13.42
CA ALA A 38 -1.72 -18.22 -12.87
C ALA A 38 -2.33 -18.53 -11.48
N ALA A 39 -2.75 -17.51 -10.76
CA ALA A 39 -3.46 -17.64 -9.48
C ALA A 39 -4.98 -17.77 -9.66
N GLU A 40 -5.51 -17.65 -10.87
CA GLU A 40 -6.96 -17.61 -11.18
C GLU A 40 -7.70 -16.55 -10.34
N ALA A 41 -7.03 -15.43 -10.07
CA ALA A 41 -7.59 -14.34 -9.25
C ALA A 41 -8.48 -13.44 -10.14
N THR A 42 -9.71 -13.86 -10.35
CA THR A 42 -10.67 -13.22 -11.31
C THR A 42 -11.10 -11.82 -10.86
N ASN A 43 -10.97 -11.50 -9.58
CA ASN A 43 -11.27 -10.21 -8.96
C ASN A 43 -10.05 -9.28 -8.85
N ALA A 44 -8.89 -9.66 -9.45
CA ALA A 44 -7.70 -8.82 -9.51
C ALA A 44 -7.49 -8.20 -10.90
N ARG A 45 -7.01 -6.98 -10.92
CA ARG A 45 -6.60 -6.25 -12.13
C ARG A 45 -5.26 -5.54 -11.87
N ILE A 46 -4.54 -5.26 -12.95
CA ILE A 46 -3.32 -4.44 -12.93
C ILE A 46 -3.44 -3.34 -13.97
N ALA A 47 -3.23 -2.10 -13.57
CA ALA A 47 -3.15 -0.96 -14.47
C ALA A 47 -1.70 -0.46 -14.56
N ARG A 48 -1.27 -0.16 -15.79
CA ARG A 48 -0.05 0.62 -16.00
C ARG A 48 -0.39 2.10 -15.82
N TYR A 49 -0.09 2.61 -14.63
CA TYR A 49 -0.42 4.00 -14.29
C TYR A 49 0.59 4.60 -13.34
N ASP A 50 0.68 5.93 -13.33
CA ASP A 50 1.52 6.65 -12.38
C ASP A 50 0.75 6.87 -11.09
N ALA A 51 1.27 6.36 -9.98
CA ALA A 51 0.67 6.54 -8.65
C ALA A 51 0.61 8.02 -8.19
N TRP A 52 1.20 8.94 -8.94
CA TRP A 52 1.10 10.38 -8.72
C TRP A 52 -0.17 10.99 -9.31
N GLN A 53 -0.86 10.28 -10.19
CA GLN A 53 -2.06 10.73 -10.91
C GLN A 53 -3.29 9.92 -10.53
N LEU A 54 -3.30 9.32 -9.33
CA LEU A 54 -4.40 8.46 -8.88
C LEU A 54 -5.73 9.19 -8.76
N GLN A 55 -5.71 10.51 -8.55
CA GLN A 55 -6.91 11.35 -8.55
C GLN A 55 -7.70 11.28 -9.86
N ASP A 56 -7.07 10.87 -10.96
CA ASP A 56 -7.74 10.74 -12.26
C ASP A 56 -8.50 9.42 -12.41
N LEU A 57 -8.29 8.47 -11.48
CA LEU A 57 -8.82 7.10 -11.60
C LEU A 57 -10.01 6.82 -10.71
N PHE A 58 -10.20 7.57 -9.63
CA PHE A 58 -11.18 7.26 -8.61
C PHE A 58 -11.98 8.48 -8.23
N VAL A 59 -13.24 8.26 -7.88
CA VAL A 59 -14.12 9.28 -7.33
C VAL A 59 -14.12 9.24 -5.80
N ASP A 60 -14.65 10.28 -5.18
CA ASP A 60 -14.75 10.37 -3.72
C ASP A 60 -15.56 9.22 -3.14
N GLY A 61 -15.06 8.62 -2.07
CA GLY A 61 -15.71 7.53 -1.35
C GLY A 61 -15.83 6.21 -2.16
N GLU A 62 -14.97 5.98 -3.15
CA GLU A 62 -15.04 4.77 -3.97
C GLU A 62 -14.31 3.56 -3.36
N LEU A 63 -13.20 3.81 -2.64
CA LEU A 63 -12.30 2.75 -2.19
C LEU A 63 -12.64 2.25 -0.79
N ASP A 64 -12.62 0.92 -0.62
CA ASP A 64 -12.71 0.27 0.69
C ASP A 64 -11.35 0.27 1.42
N GLY A 65 -10.23 0.36 0.71
CA GLY A 65 -8.91 0.41 1.32
C GLY A 65 -7.75 0.64 0.36
N LEU A 66 -6.63 1.04 0.93
CA LEU A 66 -5.36 1.27 0.24
C LEU A 66 -4.26 0.40 0.87
N HIS A 67 -3.51 -0.32 0.04
CA HIS A 67 -2.37 -1.12 0.47
C HIS A 67 -1.08 -0.60 -0.17
N ILE A 68 -0.16 -0.08 0.65
CA ILE A 68 1.09 0.51 0.19
C ILE A 68 2.25 -0.28 0.79
N ASN A 69 2.88 -1.11 -0.02
CA ASN A 69 3.95 -2.00 0.41
C ASN A 69 5.30 -1.56 -0.17
N PHE A 70 6.25 -1.20 0.69
CA PHE A 70 7.63 -0.87 0.35
C PHE A 70 7.75 0.16 -0.79
N PRO A 71 7.17 1.36 -0.65
CA PRO A 71 7.36 2.44 -1.58
C PRO A 71 8.82 2.89 -1.57
N ASP A 72 9.34 3.28 -2.75
CA ASP A 72 10.72 3.76 -2.84
C ASP A 72 10.95 4.95 -1.88
N PRO A 73 11.93 4.87 -0.97
CA PRO A 73 12.13 5.87 0.08
C PRO A 73 12.72 7.18 -0.43
N TRP A 74 13.39 7.17 -1.59
CA TRP A 74 14.05 8.35 -2.17
C TRP A 74 14.80 9.16 -1.10
N LYS A 75 15.78 8.53 -0.43
CA LYS A 75 16.50 9.05 0.74
C LYS A 75 17.26 10.35 0.48
N HIS A 76 17.61 10.64 -0.78
CA HIS A 76 18.34 11.84 -1.14
C HIS A 76 17.39 13.02 -1.47
N ARG A 77 17.77 14.24 -1.08
CA ARG A 77 17.00 15.48 -1.29
C ARG A 77 16.53 15.66 -2.74
N ARG A 78 17.34 15.31 -3.73
CA ARG A 78 16.96 15.37 -5.16
C ARG A 78 15.82 14.41 -5.53
N GLY A 79 15.59 13.37 -4.74
CA GLY A 79 14.54 12.38 -4.94
C GLY A 79 13.22 12.71 -4.24
N GLU A 80 13.16 13.72 -3.37
CA GLU A 80 11.97 14.02 -2.55
C GLU A 80 10.71 14.20 -3.39
N LYS A 81 10.82 14.87 -4.52
CA LYS A 81 9.72 15.06 -5.47
C LYS A 81 9.17 13.74 -6.06
N HIS A 82 9.88 12.63 -5.92
CA HIS A 82 9.47 11.32 -6.43
C HIS A 82 8.90 10.40 -5.33
N ARG A 83 8.85 10.87 -4.08
CA ARG A 83 8.26 10.10 -2.98
C ARG A 83 6.76 9.98 -3.16
N LEU A 84 6.25 8.75 -3.10
CA LEU A 84 4.81 8.50 -3.03
C LEU A 84 4.26 8.91 -1.65
N MET A 85 5.01 8.62 -0.59
CA MET A 85 4.61 8.87 0.80
C MET A 85 4.78 10.34 1.16
N ARG A 86 3.73 11.13 0.96
CA ARG A 86 3.70 12.58 1.14
C ARG A 86 2.28 13.07 1.47
N THR A 87 2.15 14.35 1.81
CA THR A 87 0.87 14.98 2.21
C THR A 87 -0.22 14.81 1.17
N GLU A 88 0.09 14.94 -0.12
CA GLU A 88 -0.92 14.82 -1.19
C GLU A 88 -1.52 13.41 -1.26
N LEU A 89 -0.75 12.38 -0.89
CA LEU A 89 -1.30 11.03 -0.78
C LEU A 89 -2.33 10.94 0.35
N ALA A 90 -2.06 11.55 1.51
CA ALA A 90 -2.98 11.56 2.64
C ALA A 90 -4.28 12.30 2.30
N VAL A 91 -4.16 13.48 1.68
CA VAL A 91 -5.32 14.28 1.23
C VAL A 91 -6.16 13.50 0.23
N TRP A 92 -5.52 12.89 -0.78
CA TRP A 92 -6.22 12.06 -1.76
C TRP A 92 -6.89 10.85 -1.10
N ALA A 93 -6.21 10.16 -0.19
CA ALA A 93 -6.77 9.02 0.51
C ALA A 93 -8.00 9.40 1.34
N ALA A 94 -7.99 10.58 1.97
CA ALA A 94 -9.13 11.08 2.73
C ALA A 94 -10.38 11.31 1.86
N SER A 95 -10.21 11.67 0.58
CA SER A 95 -11.34 11.86 -0.33
C SER A 95 -11.86 10.55 -0.88
N VAL A 96 -10.99 9.65 -1.35
CA VAL A 96 -11.40 8.45 -2.09
C VAL A 96 -11.81 7.26 -1.23
N LEU A 97 -11.37 7.21 0.04
CA LEU A 97 -11.76 6.15 0.95
C LEU A 97 -13.21 6.34 1.41
N LYS A 98 -13.94 5.25 1.50
CA LYS A 98 -15.22 5.20 2.22
C LYS A 98 -15.02 5.44 3.73
N PRO A 99 -16.02 5.94 4.45
CA PRO A 99 -16.00 5.92 5.92
C PRO A 99 -15.65 4.52 6.45
N GLY A 100 -14.69 4.42 7.37
CA GLY A 100 -14.15 3.15 7.87
C GLY A 100 -13.13 2.48 6.97
N GLY A 101 -12.87 2.99 5.76
CA GLY A 101 -11.84 2.49 4.85
C GLY A 101 -10.44 2.61 5.43
N GLU A 102 -9.56 1.65 5.13
CA GLU A 102 -8.25 1.53 5.76
C GLU A 102 -7.10 1.87 4.81
N ILE A 103 -6.04 2.46 5.37
CA ILE A 103 -4.73 2.58 4.73
C ILE A 103 -3.77 1.65 5.47
N ARG A 104 -3.30 0.61 4.79
CA ARG A 104 -2.34 -0.36 5.31
C ARG A 104 -0.99 -0.14 4.67
N MET A 105 -0.01 0.25 5.47
CA MET A 105 1.33 0.60 4.98
C MET A 105 2.39 -0.29 5.58
N LYS A 106 3.33 -0.77 4.74
CA LYS A 106 4.58 -1.42 5.18
C LYS A 106 5.79 -0.77 4.51
N SER A 107 6.87 -0.57 5.27
CA SER A 107 8.13 -0.01 4.76
C SER A 107 9.33 -0.47 5.58
N ASP A 108 10.49 -0.58 4.94
CA ASP A 108 11.81 -0.68 5.54
C ASP A 108 12.37 0.70 5.98
N HIS A 109 11.60 1.75 5.78
CA HIS A 109 12.01 3.13 6.07
C HIS A 109 10.94 3.84 6.90
N ARG A 110 11.12 3.87 8.23
CA ARG A 110 10.18 4.46 9.20
C ARG A 110 9.69 5.86 8.82
N PRO A 111 10.58 6.81 8.41
CA PRO A 111 10.14 8.17 8.06
C PRO A 111 9.14 8.24 6.88
N ASN A 112 9.02 7.18 6.07
CA ASN A 112 7.99 7.14 5.03
C ASN A 112 6.59 7.04 5.65
N LEU A 113 6.43 6.18 6.66
CA LEU A 113 5.14 5.99 7.33
C LEU A 113 4.80 7.22 8.18
N GLU A 114 5.75 7.68 9.00
CA GLU A 114 5.58 8.86 9.87
C GLU A 114 5.08 10.06 9.06
N ARG A 115 5.66 10.32 7.90
CA ARG A 115 5.25 11.44 7.04
C ARG A 115 3.77 11.38 6.61
N VAL A 116 3.24 10.19 6.35
CA VAL A 116 1.82 10.04 6.00
C VAL A 116 0.96 10.15 7.26
N VAL A 117 1.38 9.56 8.37
CA VAL A 117 0.70 9.68 9.67
C VAL A 117 0.59 11.15 10.07
N ASP A 118 1.71 11.89 10.04
CA ASP A 118 1.74 13.32 10.36
C ASP A 118 0.83 14.14 9.42
N ALA A 119 0.81 13.79 8.14
CA ALA A 119 -0.03 14.47 7.16
C ALA A 119 -1.54 14.20 7.36
N CYS A 120 -1.90 13.16 8.10
CA CYS A 120 -3.29 12.84 8.42
C CYS A 120 -3.82 13.59 9.66
N ALA A 121 -2.97 14.31 10.41
CA ALA A 121 -3.35 14.94 11.69
C ALA A 121 -4.55 15.89 11.59
N ASP A 122 -4.68 16.60 10.46
CA ASP A 122 -5.78 17.56 10.21
C ASP A 122 -6.80 17.02 9.19
N LEU A 123 -6.76 15.71 8.88
CA LEU A 123 -7.67 15.06 7.96
C LEU A 123 -8.61 14.10 8.71
N PRO A 124 -9.76 13.72 8.14
CA PRO A 124 -10.65 12.73 8.74
C PRO A 124 -10.08 11.30 8.60
N ILE A 125 -8.86 11.11 9.08
CA ILE A 125 -8.14 9.83 9.08
C ILE A 125 -7.40 9.70 10.40
N SER A 126 -7.72 8.67 11.16
CA SER A 126 -7.10 8.38 12.45
C SER A 126 -6.04 7.28 12.35
N LEU A 127 -4.93 7.43 13.07
CA LEU A 127 -3.97 6.35 13.26
C LEU A 127 -4.57 5.32 14.21
N VAL A 128 -4.70 4.07 13.74
CA VAL A 128 -5.20 2.95 14.54
C VAL A 128 -4.05 2.27 15.25
N ASP A 129 -2.94 2.02 14.56
CA ASP A 129 -1.78 1.35 15.14
C ASP A 129 -0.50 1.64 14.32
N PHE A 130 0.66 1.62 15.00
CA PHE A 130 1.98 1.77 14.40
C PHE A 130 2.95 0.75 15.01
N ILE A 131 3.46 -0.16 14.19
CA ILE A 131 4.34 -1.25 14.59
C ILE A 131 5.77 -0.98 14.11
N ASP A 132 6.71 -1.02 15.02
CA ASP A 132 8.14 -0.77 14.75
C ASP A 132 8.85 -1.96 14.09
N ASP A 133 8.33 -3.18 14.29
CA ASP A 133 8.88 -4.38 13.68
C ASP A 133 7.82 -5.47 13.60
N ILE A 134 7.22 -5.62 12.41
CA ILE A 134 6.17 -6.62 12.19
C ILE A 134 6.67 -8.06 12.21
N ASP A 135 7.96 -8.31 12.10
CA ASP A 135 8.53 -9.65 12.24
C ASP A 135 8.47 -10.12 13.69
N LYS A 136 8.56 -9.20 14.65
CA LYS A 136 8.47 -9.49 16.09
C LYS A 136 7.06 -9.38 16.64
N ALA A 137 6.30 -8.36 16.23
CA ALA A 137 5.00 -8.04 16.82
C ALA A 137 3.80 -8.49 15.99
N GLY A 138 4.02 -8.89 14.73
CA GLY A 138 2.95 -9.09 13.76
C GLY A 138 2.50 -7.77 13.11
N ALA A 139 1.77 -7.88 12.00
CA ALA A 139 1.15 -6.73 11.36
C ALA A 139 -0.10 -6.28 12.15
N PRO A 140 -0.46 -4.98 12.10
CA PRO A 140 -1.64 -4.46 12.80
C PRO A 140 -2.99 -4.84 12.12
N TRP A 141 -2.97 -5.85 11.26
CA TRP A 141 -4.14 -6.47 10.63
C TRP A 141 -3.94 -7.98 10.53
N SER A 142 -5.04 -8.74 10.65
CA SER A 142 -5.00 -10.19 10.83
C SER A 142 -4.73 -10.98 9.54
N ASP A 143 -4.99 -10.38 8.38
CA ASP A 143 -4.90 -11.03 7.07
C ASP A 143 -3.62 -10.67 6.30
N ASP A 144 -2.53 -10.41 7.03
CA ASP A 144 -1.26 -10.04 6.40
C ASP A 144 -0.69 -11.12 5.48
N LEU A 145 -0.09 -10.68 4.38
CA LEU A 145 0.70 -11.50 3.48
C LEU A 145 2.15 -11.02 3.49
N VAL A 146 3.04 -11.93 3.84
CA VAL A 146 4.49 -11.69 3.76
C VAL A 146 4.87 -11.54 2.29
N THR A 147 5.34 -10.36 1.92
CA THR A 147 5.81 -10.11 0.55
C THR A 147 7.21 -10.69 0.33
N ASN A 148 7.58 -10.98 -0.92
CA ASN A 148 8.97 -11.39 -1.23
C ASN A 148 10.00 -10.33 -0.82
N TYR A 149 9.59 -9.06 -0.75
CA TYR A 149 10.45 -7.98 -0.30
C TYR A 149 10.64 -8.07 1.22
N GLN A 150 9.56 -8.23 1.96
CA GLN A 150 9.55 -8.45 3.40
C GLN A 150 10.45 -9.63 3.80
N SER A 151 10.30 -10.79 3.15
CA SER A 151 11.13 -11.97 3.41
C SER A 151 12.65 -11.69 3.30
N LYS A 152 13.05 -10.81 2.39
CA LYS A 152 14.47 -10.44 2.25
C LYS A 152 14.99 -9.61 3.42
N PHE A 153 14.17 -8.73 3.99
CA PHE A 153 14.52 -7.94 5.15
C PHE A 153 14.55 -8.79 6.41
N ASN A 154 13.55 -9.67 6.59
CA ASN A 154 13.51 -10.63 7.70
C ASN A 154 14.78 -11.50 7.74
N LEU A 155 15.25 -12.00 6.58
CA LEU A 155 16.49 -12.77 6.49
C LEU A 155 17.75 -11.98 6.88
N ARG A 156 17.69 -10.64 6.86
CA ARG A 156 18.81 -9.76 7.27
C ARG A 156 18.66 -9.26 8.70
N GLY A 157 17.56 -9.59 9.38
CA GLY A 157 17.24 -9.05 10.70
C GLY A 157 16.98 -7.54 10.69
N GLU A 158 16.61 -6.99 9.53
CA GLU A 158 16.26 -5.57 9.37
C GLU A 158 14.78 -5.37 9.70
N PRO A 159 14.41 -4.36 10.54
CA PRO A 159 13.04 -4.15 10.94
C PRO A 159 12.16 -3.70 9.77
N ILE A 160 10.90 -4.10 9.82
CA ILE A 160 9.86 -3.65 8.89
C ILE A 160 8.78 -2.97 9.71
N TYR A 161 8.58 -1.70 9.40
CA TYR A 161 7.57 -0.86 10.02
C TYR A 161 6.22 -1.04 9.32
N ALA A 162 5.14 -0.97 10.10
CA ALA A 162 3.78 -0.94 9.58
C ALA A 162 2.95 0.14 10.25
N ALA A 163 2.03 0.71 9.51
CA ALA A 163 1.02 1.62 10.05
C ALA A 163 -0.35 1.28 9.46
N LEU A 164 -1.35 1.28 10.33
CA LEU A 164 -2.76 1.16 10.01
C LEU A 164 -3.44 2.48 10.32
N LEU A 165 -4.00 3.11 9.30
CA LEU A 165 -4.87 4.27 9.47
C LEU A 165 -6.27 3.92 8.98
N ARG A 166 -7.27 4.64 9.49
CA ARG A 166 -8.67 4.46 9.11
C ARG A 166 -9.34 5.79 8.88
N ARG A 167 -10.12 5.89 7.81
CA ARG A 167 -10.98 7.04 7.59
C ARG A 167 -12.11 7.06 8.63
N ASP A 168 -12.27 8.21 9.27
CA ASP A 168 -13.34 8.45 10.23
C ASP A 168 -14.72 8.43 9.54
N GLY A 169 -15.77 8.17 10.34
CA GLY A 169 -17.14 8.07 9.85
C GLY A 169 -17.79 9.42 9.56
#